data_92e82b27a60ac345351c0e3f9b6ded69
#
_entry.id   92e82b27a60ac345351c0e3f9b6ded69
#
_cell.length_a   1.000
_cell.length_b   1.000
_cell.length_c   1.000
_cell.angle_alpha   90.00
_cell.angle_beta   90.00
_cell.angle_gamma   90.00
#
_symmetry.space_group_name_H-M   'P 1'
#
loop_
_entity.id
_entity.type
_entity.pdbx_description
1 polymer ?
#
loop_
_entity_poly.entity_id
_entity_poly.type
_entity_poly.pdbx_seq_one_letter_code
_entity_poly.pdbx_strand_id
1 'polypeptide(L)'
;MTHDLKAERAGLGRRLDVRRGTVDMTHGSGGRASAQLIGELFAKHLTNEWLAQGHDGAVMPPIVKPVAVSCDAHVVKPLFFPGGDIGRLAVTGTVNDVAMCGAKPLWLSAAFILEEGFPLADLEKIVISMAETAKEAGVAIVTGDTKVVEKGHGDGVYIATTGIGERLTDHLVSGKAARPGDVVLVSGSIGDHGMTVMSLREGMTFGTTLVSDCAPLGRMVEAIVAAAPNVHVLRDPTRGGLGTTLTVSYTHTTLPTTER
;
A
#
# COMPACT_ATOMS: atom_id res chain seq x y z
N MET A 1 28.92 -19.00 13.62
CA MET A 1 29.94 -18.08 13.07
C MET A 1 29.22 -16.81 12.69
N THR A 2 29.24 -15.83 13.57
CA THR A 2 28.69 -14.48 13.31
C THR A 2 29.69 -13.78 12.40
N HIS A 3 29.46 -13.76 11.10
CA HIS A 3 30.20 -12.94 10.15
C HIS A 3 29.98 -11.47 10.54
N ASP A 4 31.06 -10.80 10.85
CA ASP A 4 31.08 -9.42 11.32
C ASP A 4 30.77 -8.48 10.16
N LEU A 5 29.49 -8.15 10.00
CA LEU A 5 28.98 -7.18 9.02
C LEU A 5 29.59 -5.77 9.19
N LYS A 6 30.33 -5.52 10.28
CA LYS A 6 31.08 -4.28 10.50
C LYS A 6 32.38 -4.20 9.69
N ALA A 7 33.00 -5.32 9.35
CA ALA A 7 34.27 -5.31 8.62
C ALA A 7 34.11 -4.99 7.12
N GLU A 8 32.98 -5.35 6.50
CA GLU A 8 32.72 -5.00 5.10
C GLU A 8 32.36 -3.52 4.88
N ARG A 9 31.93 -2.81 5.92
CA ARG A 9 31.60 -1.37 5.85
C ARG A 9 32.81 -0.44 5.71
N ALA A 10 33.99 -0.88 6.05
CA ALA A 10 35.22 -0.03 6.04
C ALA A 10 35.79 0.28 4.64
N GLY A 11 35.31 -0.38 3.58
CA GLY A 11 35.74 -0.18 2.19
C GLY A 11 34.77 0.58 1.28
N LEU A 12 33.61 0.93 1.78
CA LEU A 12 32.59 1.63 1.02
C LEU A 12 32.90 3.14 1.02
N GLY A 13 33.13 3.73 -0.15
CA GLY A 13 33.34 5.16 -0.33
C GLY A 13 32.19 5.99 0.24
N ARG A 14 32.17 7.27 -0.09
CA ARG A 14 31.23 8.28 0.42
C ARG A 14 29.82 7.75 0.68
N ARG A 15 29.29 7.95 1.90
CA ARG A 15 27.92 7.58 2.28
C ARG A 15 26.89 8.23 1.37
N LEU A 16 25.71 7.62 1.27
CA LEU A 16 24.56 8.20 0.55
C LEU A 16 24.18 9.55 1.19
N ASP A 17 24.23 10.63 0.42
CA ASP A 17 23.79 11.94 0.89
C ASP A 17 22.26 12.08 0.75
N VAL A 18 21.53 11.49 1.69
CA VAL A 18 20.07 11.50 1.66
C VAL A 18 19.50 12.93 1.70
N ARG A 19 20.20 13.89 2.32
CA ARG A 19 19.68 15.25 2.48
C ARG A 19 19.75 16.10 1.21
N ARG A 20 20.78 15.91 0.38
CA ARG A 20 21.07 16.74 -0.80
C ARG A 20 21.18 15.96 -2.10
N GLY A 21 21.25 14.63 -1.99
CA GLY A 21 21.39 13.74 -3.14
C GLY A 21 20.07 13.54 -3.87
N THR A 22 20.20 13.05 -5.07
CA THR A 22 19.10 12.65 -5.94
C THR A 22 19.31 11.23 -6.43
N VAL A 23 18.24 10.59 -6.85
CA VAL A 23 18.29 9.30 -7.54
C VAL A 23 19.03 9.51 -8.87
N ASP A 24 19.93 8.58 -9.21
CA ASP A 24 20.57 8.49 -10.53
C ASP A 24 20.42 7.07 -11.10
N MET A 25 20.73 6.89 -12.37
CA MET A 25 20.56 5.62 -13.08
C MET A 25 21.35 4.46 -12.43
N THR A 26 22.44 4.74 -11.72
CA THR A 26 23.26 3.71 -11.07
C THR A 26 22.56 3.08 -9.86
N HIS A 27 21.61 3.79 -9.25
CA HIS A 27 20.79 3.26 -8.15
C HIS A 27 19.83 2.14 -8.60
N GLY A 28 19.50 2.03 -9.88
CA GLY A 28 18.67 0.97 -10.47
C GLY A 28 19.45 -0.15 -11.17
N SER A 29 20.78 -0.08 -11.26
CA SER A 29 21.60 -0.98 -12.10
C SER A 29 22.11 -2.24 -11.40
N GLY A 30 21.78 -2.45 -10.13
CA GLY A 30 22.22 -3.63 -9.35
C GLY A 30 23.65 -3.58 -8.82
N GLY A 31 24.34 -2.43 -8.98
CA GLY A 31 25.72 -2.24 -8.53
C GLY A 31 25.81 -1.66 -7.11
N ARG A 32 26.99 -1.07 -6.82
CA ARG A 32 27.31 -0.48 -5.52
C ARG A 32 26.33 0.62 -5.09
N ALA A 33 25.91 1.50 -6.01
CA ALA A 33 24.96 2.56 -5.71
C ALA A 33 23.60 1.99 -5.32
N SER A 34 23.12 0.95 -6.02
CA SER A 34 21.89 0.23 -5.64
C SER A 34 22.02 -0.38 -4.25
N ALA A 35 23.15 -1.03 -3.92
CA ALA A 35 23.39 -1.61 -2.61
C ALA A 35 23.40 -0.54 -1.50
N GLN A 36 23.94 0.65 -1.78
CA GLN A 36 23.91 1.78 -0.85
C GLN A 36 22.49 2.31 -0.64
N LEU A 37 21.73 2.53 -1.70
CA LEU A 37 20.35 2.97 -1.62
C LEU A 37 19.50 1.98 -0.80
N ILE A 38 19.64 0.69 -1.08
CA ILE A 38 18.93 -0.36 -0.34
C ILE A 38 19.35 -0.37 1.13
N GLY A 39 20.67 -0.40 1.41
CA GLY A 39 21.16 -0.54 2.79
C GLY A 39 21.01 0.72 3.65
N GLU A 40 21.25 1.91 3.08
CA GLU A 40 21.29 3.16 3.82
C GLU A 40 19.94 3.89 3.86
N LEU A 41 18.99 3.55 2.96
CA LEU A 41 17.67 4.15 2.95
C LEU A 41 16.58 3.09 3.19
N PHE A 42 16.36 2.13 2.30
CA PHE A 42 15.25 1.20 2.42
C PHE A 42 15.36 0.28 3.64
N ALA A 43 16.46 -0.47 3.78
CA ALA A 43 16.64 -1.42 4.89
C ALA A 43 16.75 -0.72 6.26
N LYS A 44 17.13 0.54 6.31
CA LYS A 44 17.17 1.34 7.53
C LYS A 44 15.76 1.51 8.14
N HIS A 45 14.73 1.67 7.32
CA HIS A 45 13.37 1.98 7.75
C HIS A 45 12.43 0.77 7.67
N LEU A 46 12.62 -0.14 6.69
CA LEU A 46 11.77 -1.32 6.47
C LEU A 46 12.31 -2.60 7.12
N THR A 47 13.18 -2.48 8.13
CA THR A 47 13.84 -3.61 8.79
C THR A 47 12.84 -4.61 9.37
N ASN A 48 12.99 -5.89 9.02
CA ASN A 48 12.31 -7.04 9.62
C ASN A 48 13.09 -8.33 9.36
N GLU A 49 12.68 -9.44 9.97
CA GLU A 49 13.35 -10.74 9.87
C GLU A 49 13.39 -11.31 8.44
N TRP A 50 12.37 -11.02 7.62
CA TRP A 50 12.30 -11.52 6.24
C TRP A 50 13.23 -10.75 5.30
N LEU A 51 13.23 -9.41 5.36
CA LEU A 51 14.19 -8.60 4.60
C LEU A 51 15.63 -8.90 5.02
N ALA A 52 15.87 -9.25 6.29
CA ALA A 52 17.18 -9.62 6.79
C ALA A 52 17.70 -10.97 6.24
N GLN A 53 16.87 -11.78 5.57
CA GLN A 53 17.31 -13.00 4.89
C GLN A 53 18.28 -12.70 3.75
N GLY A 54 18.18 -11.53 3.11
CA GLY A 54 19.11 -11.07 2.07
C GLY A 54 19.10 -11.91 0.79
N HIS A 55 17.97 -12.52 0.46
CA HIS A 55 17.73 -13.31 -0.76
C HIS A 55 16.92 -12.52 -1.79
N ASP A 56 16.79 -13.08 -3.00
CA ASP A 56 15.96 -12.53 -4.09
C ASP A 56 14.47 -12.48 -3.74
N GLY A 57 14.06 -13.19 -2.70
CA GLY A 57 12.70 -13.18 -2.15
C GLY A 57 12.70 -13.55 -0.67
N ALA A 58 11.54 -13.50 -0.04
CA ALA A 58 11.34 -13.86 1.35
C ALA A 58 10.73 -15.27 1.45
N VAL A 59 11.33 -16.13 2.28
CA VAL A 59 10.76 -17.43 2.63
C VAL A 59 9.88 -17.25 3.86
N MET A 60 8.57 -17.47 3.68
CA MET A 60 7.54 -17.23 4.68
C MET A 60 7.11 -18.53 5.37
N PRO A 61 6.60 -18.46 6.61
CA PRO A 61 5.97 -19.62 7.22
C PRO A 61 4.72 -20.06 6.45
N PRO A 62 4.30 -21.33 6.56
CA PRO A 62 3.12 -21.82 5.86
C PRO A 62 1.85 -21.12 6.36
N ILE A 63 0.93 -20.79 5.43
CA ILE A 63 -0.44 -20.37 5.74
C ILE A 63 -1.33 -21.61 5.61
N VAL A 64 -2.13 -21.90 6.64
CA VAL A 64 -2.98 -23.10 6.68
C VAL A 64 -4.34 -22.85 6.03
N LYS A 65 -4.88 -21.65 6.18
CA LYS A 65 -6.17 -21.24 5.61
C LYS A 65 -6.04 -20.75 4.16
N PRO A 66 -7.15 -20.59 3.43
CA PRO A 66 -7.12 -20.00 2.10
C PRO A 66 -6.44 -18.64 2.10
N VAL A 67 -5.62 -18.40 1.08
CA VAL A 67 -4.84 -17.17 0.92
C VAL A 67 -5.60 -16.17 0.06
N ALA A 68 -5.64 -14.91 0.50
CA ALA A 68 -6.04 -13.78 -0.31
C ALA A 68 -4.78 -13.06 -0.81
N VAL A 69 -4.79 -12.67 -2.09
CA VAL A 69 -3.69 -11.91 -2.71
C VAL A 69 -4.29 -10.74 -3.48
N SER A 70 -3.74 -9.56 -3.29
CA SER A 70 -4.04 -8.37 -4.10
C SER A 70 -2.75 -7.72 -4.58
N CYS A 71 -2.80 -7.08 -5.74
CA CYS A 71 -1.71 -6.29 -6.29
C CYS A 71 -2.28 -4.95 -6.78
N ASP A 72 -1.68 -3.86 -6.31
CA ASP A 72 -2.07 -2.52 -6.72
C ASP A 72 -0.85 -1.67 -7.09
N ALA A 73 -1.07 -0.69 -7.99
CA ALA A 73 -0.06 0.25 -8.43
C ALA A 73 -0.51 1.68 -8.09
N HIS A 74 0.36 2.40 -7.40
CA HIS A 74 0.06 3.70 -6.83
C HIS A 74 0.76 4.81 -7.61
N VAL A 75 -0.08 5.72 -8.13
CA VAL A 75 0.31 6.93 -8.82
C VAL A 75 -0.56 8.06 -8.29
N VAL A 76 0.02 9.03 -7.63
CA VAL A 76 -0.69 10.19 -7.09
C VAL A 76 0.15 11.46 -7.25
N LYS A 77 -0.51 12.55 -7.61
CA LYS A 77 0.09 13.88 -7.69
C LYS A 77 -0.85 14.89 -7.04
N PRO A 78 -0.37 15.68 -6.06
CA PRO A 78 0.98 15.65 -5.48
C PRO A 78 1.30 14.39 -4.68
N LEU A 79 2.59 14.07 -4.51
CA LEU A 79 3.04 12.88 -3.76
C LEU A 79 2.75 12.97 -2.27
N PHE A 80 2.72 14.17 -1.72
CA PHE A 80 2.41 14.49 -0.32
C PHE A 80 1.14 15.32 -0.27
N PHE A 81 0.21 14.95 0.59
CA PHE A 81 -1.09 15.60 0.75
C PHE A 81 -1.53 15.58 2.22
N PRO A 82 -2.46 16.45 2.65
CA PRO A 82 -3.00 16.39 3.99
C PRO A 82 -3.58 15.00 4.31
N GLY A 83 -3.09 14.38 5.38
CA GLY A 83 -3.51 13.04 5.80
C GLY A 83 -2.68 11.89 5.23
N GLY A 84 -1.67 12.15 4.37
CA GLY A 84 -0.80 11.09 3.88
C GLY A 84 0.12 11.48 2.73
N ASP A 85 0.67 10.47 2.12
CA ASP A 85 1.54 10.54 0.95
C ASP A 85 1.40 9.24 0.13
N ILE A 86 2.13 9.16 -0.98
CA ILE A 86 2.11 7.96 -1.83
C ILE A 86 2.57 6.70 -1.08
N GLY A 87 3.45 6.81 -0.07
CA GLY A 87 3.92 5.68 0.74
C GLY A 87 2.80 5.14 1.63
N ARG A 88 2.08 6.02 2.35
CA ARG A 88 0.89 5.65 3.11
C ARG A 88 -0.16 5.03 2.21
N LEU A 89 -0.43 5.66 1.08
CA LEU A 89 -1.42 5.18 0.10
C LEU A 89 -1.06 3.78 -0.42
N ALA A 90 0.22 3.52 -0.73
CA ALA A 90 0.68 2.24 -1.24
C ALA A 90 0.49 1.09 -0.24
N VAL A 91 0.68 1.35 1.04
CA VAL A 91 0.43 0.33 2.07
C VAL A 91 -1.06 0.15 2.31
N THR A 92 -1.80 1.25 2.52
CA THR A 92 -3.24 1.17 2.86
C THR A 92 -4.06 0.59 1.73
N GLY A 93 -3.83 0.98 0.48
CA GLY A 93 -4.59 0.48 -0.66
C GLY A 93 -4.55 -1.05 -0.74
N THR A 94 -3.34 -1.61 -0.77
CA THR A 94 -3.17 -3.06 -0.90
C THR A 94 -3.59 -3.84 0.35
N VAL A 95 -3.33 -3.30 1.56
CA VAL A 95 -3.82 -3.89 2.82
C VAL A 95 -5.34 -3.94 2.84
N ASN A 96 -5.99 -2.86 2.40
CA ASN A 96 -7.45 -2.77 2.37
C ASN A 96 -8.04 -3.74 1.35
N ASP A 97 -7.46 -3.85 0.16
CA ASP A 97 -7.88 -4.83 -0.84
C ASP A 97 -7.87 -6.27 -0.30
N VAL A 98 -6.78 -6.64 0.38
CA VAL A 98 -6.69 -7.96 1.03
C VAL A 98 -7.77 -8.11 2.11
N ALA A 99 -7.99 -7.07 2.91
CA ALA A 99 -9.02 -7.07 3.95
C ALA A 99 -10.44 -7.18 3.35
N MET A 100 -10.71 -6.52 2.20
CA MET A 100 -12.01 -6.61 1.51
C MET A 100 -12.31 -8.02 0.97
N CYS A 101 -11.30 -8.88 0.85
CA CYS A 101 -11.49 -10.31 0.59
C CYS A 101 -11.95 -11.11 1.83
N GLY A 102 -12.24 -10.45 2.97
CA GLY A 102 -12.54 -11.10 4.25
C GLY A 102 -11.31 -11.77 4.85
N ALA A 103 -10.13 -11.19 4.63
CA ALA A 103 -8.85 -11.76 5.05
C ALA A 103 -8.10 -10.82 5.99
N LYS A 104 -7.24 -11.39 6.82
CA LYS A 104 -6.26 -10.68 7.62
C LYS A 104 -5.00 -10.46 6.78
N PRO A 105 -4.63 -9.21 6.48
CA PRO A 105 -3.36 -8.92 5.81
C PRO A 105 -2.18 -9.35 6.69
N LEU A 106 -1.16 -9.95 6.08
CA LEU A 106 0.03 -10.44 6.78
C LEU A 106 1.31 -9.81 6.24
N TRP A 107 1.49 -9.84 4.93
CA TRP A 107 2.74 -9.44 4.27
C TRP A 107 2.49 -8.62 3.02
N LEU A 108 3.45 -7.75 2.72
CA LEU A 108 3.51 -6.97 1.50
C LEU A 108 4.85 -7.18 0.79
N SER A 109 4.85 -7.17 -0.53
CA SER A 109 6.00 -6.79 -1.33
C SER A 109 5.86 -5.34 -1.79
N ALA A 110 6.98 -4.64 -2.07
CA ALA A 110 6.95 -3.29 -2.59
C ALA A 110 8.01 -3.09 -3.69
N ALA A 111 7.56 -2.71 -4.88
CA ALA A 111 8.43 -2.34 -5.99
C ALA A 111 8.35 -0.84 -6.24
N PHE A 112 9.53 -0.21 -6.42
CA PHE A 112 9.68 1.21 -6.68
C PHE A 112 10.18 1.43 -8.09
N ILE A 113 9.52 2.31 -8.84
CA ILE A 113 10.04 2.88 -10.08
C ILE A 113 10.33 4.35 -9.80
N LEU A 114 11.60 4.71 -9.80
CA LEU A 114 12.09 6.03 -9.46
C LEU A 114 12.55 6.75 -10.73
N GLU A 115 12.26 8.04 -10.83
CA GLU A 115 12.78 8.87 -11.90
C GLU A 115 14.16 9.42 -11.51
N GLU A 116 15.09 9.43 -12.44
CA GLU A 116 16.39 10.08 -12.27
C GLU A 116 16.21 11.55 -11.91
N GLY A 117 16.92 12.00 -10.88
CA GLY A 117 16.80 13.35 -10.33
C GLY A 117 15.81 13.47 -9.18
N PHE A 118 15.04 12.41 -8.84
CA PHE A 118 14.14 12.43 -7.70
C PHE A 118 14.91 12.63 -6.38
N PRO A 119 14.50 13.58 -5.50
CA PRO A 119 15.21 13.87 -4.26
C PRO A 119 15.22 12.68 -3.31
N LEU A 120 16.40 12.26 -2.84
CA LEU A 120 16.53 11.19 -1.86
C LEU A 120 15.86 11.52 -0.53
N ALA A 121 15.81 12.81 -0.14
CA ALA A 121 15.11 13.26 1.04
C ALA A 121 13.59 13.01 0.98
N ASP A 122 12.99 13.16 -0.20
CA ASP A 122 11.56 12.88 -0.38
C ASP A 122 11.32 11.37 -0.47
N LEU A 123 12.23 10.61 -1.08
CA LEU A 123 12.17 9.15 -1.05
C LEU A 123 12.26 8.61 0.39
N GLU A 124 13.15 9.14 1.23
CA GLU A 124 13.25 8.74 2.64
C GLU A 124 11.93 9.01 3.40
N LYS A 125 11.29 10.16 3.20
CA LYS A 125 9.99 10.47 3.80
C LYS A 125 8.92 9.44 3.41
N ILE A 126 8.85 9.11 2.11
CA ILE A 126 7.91 8.11 1.60
C ILE A 126 8.15 6.74 2.23
N VAL A 127 9.41 6.30 2.32
CA VAL A 127 9.77 5.01 2.91
C VAL A 127 9.49 4.97 4.42
N ILE A 128 9.72 6.07 5.15
CA ILE A 128 9.34 6.20 6.57
C ILE A 128 7.82 6.07 6.72
N SER A 129 7.05 6.80 5.92
CA SER A 129 5.59 6.74 5.91
C SER A 129 5.08 5.33 5.63
N MET A 130 5.68 4.61 4.67
CA MET A 130 5.37 3.20 4.41
C MET A 130 5.65 2.31 5.62
N ALA A 131 6.80 2.47 6.28
CA ALA A 131 7.18 1.69 7.45
C ALA A 131 6.21 1.91 8.62
N GLU A 132 5.86 3.17 8.89
CA GLU A 132 4.91 3.54 9.95
C GLU A 132 3.51 2.99 9.66
N THR A 133 3.05 3.10 8.41
CA THR A 133 1.75 2.59 7.99
C THR A 133 1.68 1.07 8.02
N ALA A 134 2.75 0.37 7.61
CA ALA A 134 2.84 -1.08 7.70
C ALA A 134 2.77 -1.55 9.17
N LYS A 135 3.46 -0.84 10.08
CA LYS A 135 3.37 -1.08 11.51
C LYS A 135 1.96 -0.83 12.07
N GLU A 136 1.32 0.26 11.66
CA GLU A 136 -0.09 0.56 12.02
C GLU A 136 -1.04 -0.54 11.56
N ALA A 137 -0.85 -1.02 10.33
CA ALA A 137 -1.63 -2.10 9.74
C ALA A 137 -1.33 -3.49 10.34
N GLY A 138 -0.21 -3.65 11.04
CA GLY A 138 0.26 -4.92 11.57
C GLY A 138 0.81 -5.88 10.51
N VAL A 139 1.32 -5.34 9.39
CA VAL A 139 1.92 -6.10 8.28
C VAL A 139 3.41 -5.83 8.17
N ALA A 140 4.14 -6.74 7.51
CA ALA A 140 5.56 -6.53 7.19
C ALA A 140 5.75 -6.41 5.67
N ILE A 141 6.60 -5.47 5.24
CA ILE A 141 7.09 -5.42 3.85
C ILE A 141 8.28 -6.36 3.78
N VAL A 142 8.10 -7.52 3.14
CA VAL A 142 9.01 -8.66 3.27
C VAL A 142 10.01 -8.80 2.11
N THR A 143 9.71 -8.18 0.98
CA THR A 143 10.58 -8.15 -0.21
C THR A 143 10.26 -6.94 -1.07
N GLY A 144 11.15 -6.57 -1.97
CA GLY A 144 10.92 -5.45 -2.87
C GLY A 144 11.93 -5.41 -4.02
N ASP A 145 11.69 -4.51 -4.96
CA ASP A 145 12.59 -4.20 -6.07
C ASP A 145 12.65 -2.69 -6.28
N THR A 146 13.71 -2.22 -6.95
CA THR A 146 13.90 -0.82 -7.30
C THR A 146 14.42 -0.71 -8.72
N LYS A 147 13.72 0.05 -9.54
CA LYS A 147 14.16 0.42 -10.89
C LYS A 147 14.24 1.93 -10.99
N VAL A 148 15.15 2.40 -11.82
CA VAL A 148 15.30 3.83 -12.15
C VAL A 148 15.02 4.00 -13.64
N VAL A 149 14.18 4.98 -13.96
CA VAL A 149 13.91 5.44 -15.33
C VAL A 149 14.59 6.78 -15.55
N GLU A 150 14.95 7.06 -16.81
CA GLU A 150 15.59 8.31 -17.20
C GLU A 150 14.70 9.52 -16.88
N LYS A 151 15.33 10.65 -16.63
CA LYS A 151 14.66 11.92 -16.36
C LYS A 151 13.70 12.30 -17.50
N GLY A 152 12.48 12.68 -17.16
CA GLY A 152 11.40 13.02 -18.10
C GLY A 152 10.58 11.82 -18.56
N HIS A 153 10.85 10.60 -18.07
CA HIS A 153 10.10 9.38 -18.38
C HIS A 153 9.25 8.87 -17.22
N GLY A 154 9.12 9.65 -16.15
CA GLY A 154 8.30 9.34 -14.98
C GLY A 154 7.72 10.60 -14.33
N ASP A 155 6.94 10.42 -13.26
CA ASP A 155 6.42 11.49 -12.41
C ASP A 155 7.07 11.47 -11.01
N GLY A 156 8.37 11.21 -10.97
CA GLY A 156 9.17 11.15 -9.75
C GLY A 156 9.20 9.74 -9.15
N VAL A 157 8.08 9.21 -8.66
CA VAL A 157 8.01 7.86 -8.07
C VAL A 157 6.67 7.19 -8.34
N TYR A 158 6.74 5.90 -8.68
CA TYR A 158 5.61 4.98 -8.70
C TYR A 158 5.90 3.83 -7.74
N ILE A 159 4.87 3.34 -7.06
CA ILE A 159 4.99 2.25 -6.10
C ILE A 159 3.96 1.18 -6.45
N ALA A 160 4.41 -0.05 -6.68
CA ALA A 160 3.54 -1.20 -6.80
C ALA A 160 3.71 -2.11 -5.58
N THR A 161 2.59 -2.52 -4.99
CA THR A 161 2.58 -3.39 -3.82
C THR A 161 1.75 -4.64 -4.08
N THR A 162 2.19 -5.77 -3.55
CA THR A 162 1.41 -7.01 -3.54
C THR A 162 1.21 -7.43 -2.11
N GLY A 163 -0.05 -7.62 -1.71
CA GLY A 163 -0.46 -8.04 -0.38
C GLY A 163 -0.85 -9.52 -0.34
N ILE A 164 -0.48 -10.17 0.74
CA ILE A 164 -0.83 -11.56 1.05
C ILE A 164 -1.51 -11.57 2.41
N GLY A 165 -2.66 -12.26 2.50
CA GLY A 165 -3.39 -12.43 3.76
C GLY A 165 -4.02 -13.81 3.91
N GLU A 166 -4.44 -14.10 5.12
CA GLU A 166 -5.13 -15.31 5.49
C GLU A 166 -6.62 -15.05 5.65
N ARG A 167 -7.48 -15.83 4.98
CA ARG A 167 -8.93 -15.65 5.03
C ARG A 167 -9.48 -15.90 6.44
N LEU A 168 -10.36 -15.02 6.90
CA LEU A 168 -10.99 -15.05 8.21
C LEU A 168 -12.33 -15.81 8.21
N THR A 169 -12.99 -15.93 7.05
CA THR A 169 -14.31 -16.53 6.89
C THR A 169 -14.23 -17.90 6.23
N ASP A 170 -15.21 -18.76 6.48
CA ASP A 170 -15.31 -20.08 5.81
C ASP A 170 -15.92 -19.94 4.42
N HIS A 171 -16.63 -18.85 4.13
CA HIS A 171 -17.24 -18.55 2.85
C HIS A 171 -16.50 -17.43 2.10
N LEU A 172 -16.78 -17.28 0.81
CA LEU A 172 -16.21 -16.23 -0.03
C LEU A 172 -16.96 -14.90 0.22
N VAL A 173 -16.25 -13.90 0.69
CA VAL A 173 -16.72 -12.51 0.74
C VAL A 173 -16.45 -11.86 -0.62
N SER A 174 -17.50 -11.38 -1.30
CA SER A 174 -17.35 -10.74 -2.61
C SER A 174 -18.58 -9.89 -2.96
N GLY A 175 -18.45 -8.95 -3.91
CA GLY A 175 -19.57 -8.14 -4.40
C GLY A 175 -20.72 -8.98 -4.97
N LYS A 176 -20.44 -10.20 -5.45
CA LYS A 176 -21.46 -11.14 -5.98
C LYS A 176 -22.23 -11.88 -4.88
N ALA A 177 -21.79 -11.80 -3.64
CA ALA A 177 -22.45 -12.47 -2.52
C ALA A 177 -23.57 -11.63 -1.88
N ALA A 178 -23.78 -10.39 -2.35
CA ALA A 178 -24.88 -9.54 -1.92
C ALA A 178 -26.24 -10.20 -2.14
N ARG A 179 -27.17 -10.03 -1.21
CA ARG A 179 -28.51 -10.65 -1.22
C ARG A 179 -29.59 -9.62 -0.94
N PRO A 180 -30.81 -9.83 -1.47
CA PRO A 180 -31.96 -9.04 -1.06
C PRO A 180 -32.14 -9.07 0.46
N GLY A 181 -32.29 -7.90 1.08
CA GLY A 181 -32.40 -7.75 2.53
C GLY A 181 -31.08 -7.43 3.25
N ASP A 182 -29.93 -7.45 2.55
CA ASP A 182 -28.67 -6.99 3.12
C ASP A 182 -28.73 -5.48 3.45
N VAL A 183 -28.14 -5.12 4.58
CA VAL A 183 -28.02 -3.73 5.03
C VAL A 183 -26.65 -3.20 4.63
N VAL A 184 -26.61 -2.03 4.00
CA VAL A 184 -25.38 -1.32 3.65
C VAL A 184 -24.94 -0.43 4.81
N LEU A 185 -23.72 -0.65 5.29
CA LEU A 185 -23.08 0.16 6.31
C LEU A 185 -21.90 0.90 5.70
N VAL A 186 -21.73 2.17 6.07
CA VAL A 186 -20.59 3.01 5.67
C VAL A 186 -19.82 3.36 6.93
N SER A 187 -18.51 3.10 6.94
CA SER A 187 -17.66 3.24 8.12
C SER A 187 -17.23 4.67 8.45
N GLY A 188 -17.45 5.62 7.54
CA GLY A 188 -17.02 7.02 7.74
C GLY A 188 -17.50 7.94 6.63
N SER A 189 -16.84 9.08 6.49
CA SER A 189 -17.08 10.05 5.42
C SER A 189 -16.75 9.47 4.04
N ILE A 190 -17.23 10.12 2.99
CA ILE A 190 -17.16 9.64 1.61
C ILE A 190 -16.43 10.68 0.75
N GLY A 191 -15.38 10.27 0.06
CA GLY A 191 -14.71 11.08 -0.96
C GLY A 191 -13.61 12.01 -0.45
N ASP A 192 -13.22 11.93 0.81
CA ASP A 192 -12.24 12.84 1.43
C ASP A 192 -10.88 12.79 0.75
N HIS A 193 -10.37 11.58 0.42
CA HIS A 193 -9.12 11.45 -0.32
C HIS A 193 -9.19 12.13 -1.69
N GLY A 194 -10.22 11.82 -2.47
CA GLY A 194 -10.40 12.37 -3.81
C GLY A 194 -10.49 13.90 -3.80
N MET A 195 -11.28 14.45 -2.90
CA MET A 195 -11.44 15.90 -2.74
C MET A 195 -10.16 16.56 -2.25
N THR A 196 -9.43 15.95 -1.32
CA THR A 196 -8.14 16.45 -0.83
C THR A 196 -7.12 16.56 -1.96
N VAL A 197 -6.93 15.49 -2.74
CA VAL A 197 -5.96 15.48 -3.84
C VAL A 197 -6.38 16.43 -4.96
N MET A 198 -7.66 16.45 -5.32
CA MET A 198 -8.18 17.33 -6.38
C MET A 198 -8.05 18.80 -5.99
N SER A 199 -8.38 19.17 -4.75
CA SER A 199 -8.24 20.55 -4.29
C SER A 199 -6.80 21.07 -4.40
N LEU A 200 -5.82 20.23 -4.07
CA LEU A 200 -4.40 20.58 -4.22
C LEU A 200 -4.00 20.76 -5.69
N ARG A 201 -4.48 19.90 -6.59
CA ARG A 201 -4.19 20.00 -8.02
C ARG A 201 -4.73 21.27 -8.65
N GLU A 202 -5.97 21.60 -8.32
CA GLU A 202 -6.70 22.70 -8.92
C GLU A 202 -6.53 24.01 -8.14
N GLY A 203 -5.78 24.01 -7.03
CA GLY A 203 -5.61 25.18 -6.18
C GLY A 203 -6.92 25.66 -5.54
N MET A 204 -7.88 24.76 -5.36
CA MET A 204 -9.17 25.08 -4.74
C MET A 204 -9.03 25.18 -3.23
N THR A 205 -9.71 26.16 -2.64
CA THR A 205 -9.82 26.36 -1.19
C THR A 205 -11.25 26.12 -0.73
N PHE A 206 -11.39 25.41 0.38
CA PHE A 206 -12.68 25.14 1.01
C PHE A 206 -12.75 25.84 2.36
N GLY A 207 -13.96 26.11 2.85
CA GLY A 207 -14.19 26.71 4.17
C GLY A 207 -13.83 25.77 5.34
N THR A 208 -13.37 24.55 5.03
CA THR A 208 -12.91 23.54 6.00
C THR A 208 -11.61 22.93 5.53
N THR A 209 -10.82 22.40 6.45
CA THR A 209 -9.60 21.64 6.12
C THR A 209 -9.99 20.25 5.64
N LEU A 210 -9.70 19.96 4.37
CA LEU A 210 -9.84 18.62 3.82
C LEU A 210 -8.59 17.80 4.14
N VAL A 211 -8.80 16.59 4.66
CA VAL A 211 -7.76 15.64 5.00
C VAL A 211 -8.13 14.28 4.41
N SER A 212 -7.18 13.62 3.77
CA SER A 212 -7.42 12.27 3.22
C SER A 212 -7.83 11.29 4.32
N ASP A 213 -8.82 10.47 4.03
CA ASP A 213 -9.29 9.35 4.85
C ASP A 213 -8.45 8.07 4.71
N CYS A 214 -7.26 8.18 4.11
CA CYS A 214 -6.34 7.06 3.86
C CYS A 214 -5.91 6.40 5.18
N ALA A 215 -6.45 5.22 5.49
CA ALA A 215 -6.21 4.46 6.72
C ALA A 215 -6.27 2.94 6.49
N PRO A 216 -5.48 2.12 7.23
CA PRO A 216 -5.56 0.67 7.13
C PRO A 216 -6.82 0.14 7.83
N LEU A 217 -7.63 -0.63 7.10
CA LEU A 217 -8.92 -1.15 7.55
C LEU A 217 -8.86 -2.60 8.07
N GLY A 218 -7.71 -3.25 8.03
CA GLY A 218 -7.58 -4.67 8.38
C GLY A 218 -8.14 -5.02 9.76
N ARG A 219 -7.81 -4.24 10.80
CA ARG A 219 -8.34 -4.45 12.17
C ARG A 219 -9.86 -4.25 12.28
N MET A 220 -10.39 -3.28 11.54
CA MET A 220 -11.85 -3.07 11.48
C MET A 220 -12.54 -4.26 10.84
N VAL A 221 -11.99 -4.79 9.75
CA VAL A 221 -12.53 -5.99 9.08
C VAL A 221 -12.43 -7.23 9.99
N GLU A 222 -11.33 -7.43 10.72
CA GLU A 222 -11.22 -8.49 11.72
C GLU A 222 -12.36 -8.39 12.77
N ALA A 223 -12.63 -7.18 13.27
CA ALA A 223 -13.70 -6.95 14.23
C ALA A 223 -15.10 -7.17 13.61
N ILE A 224 -15.33 -6.74 12.38
CA ILE A 224 -16.59 -6.96 11.65
C ILE A 224 -16.86 -8.45 11.46
N VAL A 225 -15.86 -9.20 10.97
CA VAL A 225 -16.00 -10.67 10.75
C VAL A 225 -16.22 -11.42 12.06
N ALA A 226 -15.56 -10.99 13.14
CA ALA A 226 -15.79 -11.58 14.47
C ALA A 226 -17.22 -11.33 14.99
N ALA A 227 -17.77 -10.13 14.76
CA ALA A 227 -19.11 -9.77 15.21
C ALA A 227 -20.22 -10.29 14.27
N ALA A 228 -19.94 -10.36 12.97
CA ALA A 228 -20.87 -10.78 11.92
C ALA A 228 -20.21 -11.79 10.99
N PRO A 229 -20.07 -13.08 11.41
CA PRO A 229 -19.38 -14.11 10.64
C PRO A 229 -20.00 -14.36 9.24
N ASN A 230 -21.24 -13.94 9.03
CA ASN A 230 -21.98 -14.09 7.77
C ASN A 230 -21.91 -12.83 6.88
N VAL A 231 -20.94 -11.95 7.08
CA VAL A 231 -20.78 -10.77 6.21
C VAL A 231 -20.63 -11.21 4.75
N HIS A 232 -21.48 -10.67 3.85
CA HIS A 232 -21.51 -11.06 2.45
C HIS A 232 -20.53 -10.27 1.59
N VAL A 233 -20.44 -8.96 1.82
CA VAL A 233 -19.70 -8.01 0.98
C VAL A 233 -18.89 -7.08 1.85
N LEU A 234 -17.63 -6.91 1.52
CA LEU A 234 -16.74 -5.86 2.01
C LEU A 234 -16.18 -5.12 0.80
N ARG A 235 -16.17 -3.81 0.83
CA ARG A 235 -15.63 -2.99 -0.27
C ARG A 235 -15.04 -1.69 0.29
N ASP A 236 -13.91 -1.30 -0.26
CA ASP A 236 -13.33 0.03 -0.09
C ASP A 236 -13.64 0.86 -1.35
N PRO A 237 -14.53 1.87 -1.28
CA PRO A 237 -14.93 2.66 -2.42
C PRO A 237 -13.77 3.59 -2.84
N THR A 238 -13.00 3.18 -3.84
CA THR A 238 -11.90 3.93 -4.43
C THR A 238 -12.35 4.65 -5.72
N ARG A 239 -11.97 4.16 -6.90
CA ARG A 239 -12.33 4.80 -8.18
C ARG A 239 -13.84 4.75 -8.44
N GLY A 240 -14.43 5.91 -8.76
CA GLY A 240 -15.87 6.05 -8.95
C GLY A 240 -16.67 6.08 -7.65
N GLY A 241 -16.01 5.99 -6.51
CA GLY A 241 -16.59 6.15 -5.18
C GLY A 241 -17.68 5.13 -4.84
N LEU A 242 -18.50 5.49 -3.86
CA LEU A 242 -19.59 4.65 -3.36
C LEU A 242 -20.60 4.27 -4.46
N GLY A 243 -20.90 5.19 -5.39
CA GLY A 243 -21.85 4.94 -6.48
C GLY A 243 -21.43 3.75 -7.36
N THR A 244 -20.19 3.72 -7.82
CA THR A 244 -19.65 2.59 -8.63
C THR A 244 -19.62 1.31 -7.80
N THR A 245 -19.19 1.37 -6.55
CA THR A 245 -19.13 0.22 -5.65
C THR A 245 -20.49 -0.43 -5.45
N LEU A 246 -21.54 0.38 -5.22
CA LEU A 246 -22.91 -0.10 -5.09
C LEU A 246 -23.42 -0.67 -6.41
N THR A 247 -23.17 0.00 -7.55
CA THR A 247 -23.61 -0.49 -8.88
C THR A 247 -23.04 -1.87 -9.16
N VAL A 248 -21.75 -2.12 -8.92
CA VAL A 248 -21.14 -3.44 -9.11
C VAL A 248 -21.82 -4.50 -8.22
N SER A 249 -22.17 -4.16 -6.99
CA SER A 249 -22.87 -5.09 -6.09
C SER A 249 -24.32 -5.32 -6.53
N TYR A 250 -25.02 -4.28 -7.00
CA TYR A 250 -26.42 -4.38 -7.45
C TYR A 250 -26.59 -5.09 -8.80
N THR A 251 -25.64 -5.01 -9.72
CA THR A 251 -25.73 -5.71 -11.02
C THR A 251 -25.72 -7.23 -10.89
N HIS A 252 -25.36 -7.75 -9.73
CA HIS A 252 -25.39 -9.17 -9.40
C HIS A 252 -26.57 -9.58 -8.53
N THR A 253 -27.34 -8.61 -8.01
CA THR A 253 -28.60 -8.85 -7.30
C THR A 253 -29.73 -8.43 -8.22
N THR A 254 -30.57 -9.37 -8.70
CA THR A 254 -31.82 -9.03 -9.34
C THR A 254 -32.70 -8.32 -8.31
N LEU A 255 -32.83 -7.00 -8.42
CA LEU A 255 -33.89 -6.29 -7.71
C LEU A 255 -35.23 -6.89 -8.14
N PRO A 256 -36.15 -7.19 -7.21
CA PRO A 256 -37.50 -7.54 -7.60
C PRO A 256 -38.05 -6.38 -8.43
N THR A 257 -38.28 -6.60 -9.70
CA THR A 257 -39.07 -5.71 -10.54
C THR A 257 -40.45 -5.63 -9.88
N THR A 258 -40.74 -4.53 -9.22
CA THR A 258 -42.11 -4.20 -8.87
C THR A 258 -42.84 -3.99 -10.17
N GLU A 259 -43.49 -5.04 -10.69
CA GLU A 259 -44.54 -4.86 -11.69
C GLU A 259 -45.59 -3.92 -11.07
N ARG A 260 -45.82 -2.81 -11.78
CA ARG A 260 -46.93 -1.91 -11.48
C ARG A 260 -48.21 -2.47 -12.10
#